data_6066736c68b7951c1908035986029778
#
_entry.id   6066736c68b7951c1908035986029778
#
_cell.length_a   1.000
_cell.length_b   1.000
_cell.length_c   1.000
_cell.angle_alpha   90.00
_cell.angle_beta   90.00
_cell.angle_gamma   90.00
#
_symmetry.space_group_name_H-M   'P 1'
#
loop_
_entity.id
_entity.type
_entity.pdbx_description
1 polymer ?
#
loop_
_entity_poly.entity_id
_entity_poly.type
_entity_poly.pdbx_seq_one_letter_code
_entity_poly.pdbx_strand_id
1 'polypeptide(L)'
;MRKLTAKKGSSSGISTIISLSLVLFVVGLLAFILINANKVSNKMRESIVFTIMLQDNSDEIKAEFESYLTSSNYFKEVLYTDKKTAYTNLKKDLGEDFSSVLENNPLFDAYDAYVNAKFVTTEGLTEIESFIHEFGGGSIVQDIFYQKNLVEKLN
;
A
#
# COMPACT_ATOMS: atom_id res chain seq x y z
N MET A 1 -29.56 -75.26 2.31
CA MET A 1 -28.38 -74.40 2.09
C MET A 1 -28.86 -73.01 1.74
N ARG A 2 -28.79 -72.05 2.66
CA ARG A 2 -29.25 -70.67 2.48
C ARG A 2 -28.02 -69.80 2.23
N LYS A 3 -27.85 -69.35 0.94
CA LYS A 3 -26.80 -68.43 0.57
C LYS A 3 -27.09 -67.04 1.14
N LEU A 4 -26.24 -66.56 2.06
CA LEU A 4 -26.23 -65.19 2.54
C LEU A 4 -25.63 -64.30 1.44
N THR A 5 -26.47 -63.50 0.81
CA THR A 5 -26.02 -62.45 -0.10
C THR A 5 -25.48 -61.27 0.72
N ALA A 6 -24.18 -61.07 0.69
CA ALA A 6 -23.50 -59.94 1.35
C ALA A 6 -23.97 -58.63 0.68
N LYS A 7 -24.47 -57.75 1.50
CA LYS A 7 -24.92 -56.38 1.12
C LYS A 7 -23.74 -55.48 0.76
N LYS A 8 -23.36 -55.52 -0.53
CA LYS A 8 -22.28 -54.71 -1.12
C LYS A 8 -22.86 -53.39 -1.61
N GLY A 9 -23.16 -52.46 -0.69
CA GLY A 9 -23.86 -51.25 -1.06
C GLY A 9 -23.54 -49.95 -0.30
N SER A 10 -22.61 -50.03 0.70
CA SER A 10 -22.42 -48.88 1.61
C SER A 10 -21.18 -47.99 1.27
N SER A 11 -20.16 -48.53 0.63
CA SER A 11 -18.93 -47.81 0.34
C SER A 11 -19.03 -46.85 -0.83
N SER A 12 -19.86 -47.14 -1.82
CA SER A 12 -20.08 -46.29 -3.00
C SER A 12 -20.75 -44.95 -2.67
N GLY A 13 -21.78 -44.98 -1.78
CA GLY A 13 -22.48 -43.78 -1.37
C GLY A 13 -21.58 -42.82 -0.58
N ILE A 14 -20.75 -43.34 0.34
CA ILE A 14 -19.82 -42.53 1.13
C ILE A 14 -18.76 -41.86 0.23
N SER A 15 -18.20 -42.60 -0.73
CA SER A 15 -17.26 -42.04 -1.69
C SER A 15 -17.85 -40.89 -2.50
N THR A 16 -19.11 -41.06 -2.97
CA THR A 16 -19.80 -40.00 -3.71
C THR A 16 -20.06 -38.76 -2.89
N ILE A 17 -20.45 -38.92 -1.62
CA ILE A 17 -20.66 -37.79 -0.70
C ILE A 17 -19.36 -37.03 -0.45
N ILE A 18 -18.26 -37.75 -0.20
CA ILE A 18 -16.93 -37.13 0.03
C ILE A 18 -16.49 -36.37 -1.24
N SER A 19 -16.64 -36.96 -2.40
CA SER A 19 -16.29 -36.38 -3.69
C SER A 19 -17.09 -35.09 -3.95
N LEU A 20 -18.41 -35.12 -3.72
CA LEU A 20 -19.28 -33.98 -3.90
C LEU A 20 -18.95 -32.86 -2.90
N SER A 21 -18.69 -33.23 -1.63
CA SER A 21 -18.28 -32.27 -0.59
C SER A 21 -16.95 -31.59 -0.95
N LEU A 22 -15.99 -32.33 -1.50
CA LEU A 22 -14.70 -31.79 -1.92
C LEU A 22 -14.87 -30.78 -3.07
N VAL A 23 -15.69 -31.12 -4.07
CA VAL A 23 -15.98 -30.20 -5.19
C VAL A 23 -16.64 -28.93 -4.69
N LEU A 24 -17.66 -29.05 -3.84
CA LEU A 24 -18.33 -27.87 -3.27
C LEU A 24 -17.39 -27.03 -2.41
N PHE A 25 -16.50 -27.66 -1.67
CA PHE A 25 -15.47 -26.95 -0.88
C PHE A 25 -14.52 -26.15 -1.78
N VAL A 26 -14.03 -26.75 -2.87
CA VAL A 26 -13.13 -26.07 -3.81
C VAL A 26 -13.85 -24.90 -4.50
N VAL A 27 -15.11 -25.09 -4.93
CA VAL A 27 -15.92 -24.03 -5.53
C VAL A 27 -16.16 -22.91 -4.53
N GLY A 28 -16.47 -23.24 -3.27
CA GLY A 28 -16.63 -22.26 -2.19
C GLY A 28 -15.33 -21.46 -1.92
N LEU A 29 -14.19 -22.15 -1.91
CA LEU A 29 -12.88 -21.52 -1.75
C LEU A 29 -12.57 -20.55 -2.90
N LEU A 30 -12.82 -20.94 -4.14
CA LEU A 30 -12.65 -20.09 -5.31
C LEU A 30 -13.55 -18.86 -5.25
N ALA A 31 -14.82 -19.04 -4.91
CA ALA A 31 -15.76 -17.93 -4.73
C ALA A 31 -15.28 -16.97 -3.62
N PHE A 32 -14.81 -17.50 -2.50
CA PHE A 32 -14.25 -16.71 -1.41
C PHE A 32 -13.04 -15.87 -1.86
N ILE A 33 -12.10 -16.46 -2.60
CA ILE A 33 -10.94 -15.77 -3.16
C ILE A 33 -11.38 -14.65 -4.10
N LEU A 34 -12.30 -14.93 -5.04
CA LEU A 34 -12.77 -13.93 -6.01
C LEU A 34 -13.46 -12.73 -5.34
N ILE A 35 -14.30 -12.98 -4.33
CA ILE A 35 -15.00 -11.91 -3.61
C ILE A 35 -14.00 -11.02 -2.83
N ASN A 36 -12.93 -11.61 -2.30
CA ASN A 36 -11.95 -10.87 -1.50
C ASN A 36 -10.79 -10.30 -2.33
N ALA A 37 -10.59 -10.74 -3.58
CA ALA A 37 -9.49 -10.30 -4.44
C ALA A 37 -9.45 -8.76 -4.59
N ASN A 38 -10.59 -8.12 -4.82
CA ASN A 38 -10.68 -6.67 -4.94
C ASN A 38 -10.30 -5.94 -3.65
N LYS A 39 -10.64 -6.48 -2.48
CA LYS A 39 -10.27 -5.88 -1.19
C LYS A 39 -8.77 -5.95 -0.96
N VAL A 40 -8.14 -7.08 -1.30
CA VAL A 40 -6.69 -7.26 -1.18
C VAL A 40 -5.97 -6.34 -2.16
N SER A 41 -6.41 -6.27 -3.42
CA SER A 41 -5.86 -5.38 -4.43
C SER A 41 -5.93 -3.92 -4.01
N ASN A 42 -7.08 -3.45 -3.53
CA ASN A 42 -7.23 -2.07 -3.06
C ASN A 42 -6.33 -1.78 -1.86
N LYS A 43 -6.20 -2.71 -0.91
CA LYS A 43 -5.31 -2.56 0.24
C LYS A 43 -3.83 -2.45 -0.18
N MET A 44 -3.43 -3.22 -1.20
CA MET A 44 -2.08 -3.10 -1.78
C MET A 44 -1.89 -1.75 -2.50
N ARG A 45 -2.88 -1.26 -3.23
CA ARG A 45 -2.84 0.06 -3.87
C ARG A 45 -2.77 1.19 -2.85
N GLU A 46 -3.53 1.10 -1.75
CA GLU A 46 -3.50 2.07 -0.64
C GLU A 46 -2.19 2.09 0.16
N SER A 47 -1.27 1.14 -0.07
CA SER A 47 0.07 1.15 0.51
C SER A 47 1.09 1.97 -0.28
N ILE A 48 0.68 2.53 -1.44
CA ILE A 48 1.53 3.44 -2.18
C ILE A 48 1.60 4.78 -1.47
N VAL A 49 2.82 5.17 -1.13
CA VAL A 49 3.14 6.41 -0.43
C VAL A 49 3.98 7.30 -1.33
N PHE A 50 3.61 8.55 -1.42
CA PHE A 50 4.45 9.62 -1.95
C PHE A 50 5.19 10.27 -0.79
N THR A 51 6.48 10.08 -0.71
CA THR A 51 7.34 10.83 0.21
C THR A 51 7.79 12.10 -0.48
N ILE A 52 7.22 13.23 -0.06
CA ILE A 52 7.45 14.55 -0.63
C ILE A 52 8.47 15.25 0.27
N MET A 53 9.70 15.36 -0.18
CA MET A 53 10.76 16.07 0.52
C MET A 53 10.62 17.57 0.31
N LEU A 54 10.73 18.32 1.39
CA LEU A 54 10.55 19.77 1.38
C LEU A 54 11.90 20.49 1.39
N GLN A 55 11.95 21.61 0.69
CA GLN A 55 13.00 22.60 0.91
C GLN A 55 12.83 23.26 2.29
N ASP A 56 13.87 23.90 2.81
CA ASP A 56 13.78 24.67 4.05
C ASP A 56 12.81 25.87 3.86
N ASN A 57 11.61 25.75 4.40
CA ASN A 57 10.54 26.73 4.31
C ASN A 57 10.02 27.11 5.70
N SER A 58 9.26 28.21 5.79
CA SER A 58 8.60 28.62 7.03
C SER A 58 7.50 27.62 7.42
N ASP A 59 7.18 27.57 8.72
CA ASP A 59 6.15 26.66 9.21
C ASP A 59 4.75 27.02 8.69
N GLU A 60 4.50 28.31 8.36
CA GLU A 60 3.25 28.73 7.72
C GLU A 60 3.09 28.10 6.33
N ILE A 61 4.14 28.13 5.50
CA ILE A 61 4.11 27.55 4.15
C ILE A 61 3.94 26.04 4.20
N LYS A 62 4.59 25.37 5.17
CA LYS A 62 4.42 23.93 5.40
C LYS A 62 2.97 23.59 5.76
N ALA A 63 2.35 24.37 6.67
CA ALA A 63 0.95 24.18 7.06
C ALA A 63 -0.04 24.43 5.90
N GLU A 64 0.22 25.43 5.07
CA GLU A 64 -0.58 25.67 3.85
C GLU A 64 -0.45 24.50 2.88
N PHE A 65 0.75 23.99 2.68
CA PHE A 65 0.98 22.83 1.81
C PHE A 65 0.31 21.57 2.36
N GLU A 66 0.38 21.30 3.65
CA GLU A 66 -0.36 20.21 4.30
C GLU A 66 -1.86 20.31 4.07
N SER A 67 -2.41 21.52 4.25
CA SER A 67 -3.82 21.80 3.98
C SER A 67 -4.19 21.57 2.53
N TYR A 68 -3.32 21.97 1.60
CA TYR A 68 -3.49 21.74 0.17
C TYR A 68 -3.51 20.24 -0.17
N LEU A 69 -2.56 19.45 0.35
CA LEU A 69 -2.52 18.02 0.15
C LEU A 69 -3.75 17.32 0.72
N THR A 70 -4.12 17.63 1.97
CA THR A 70 -5.24 17.00 2.68
C THR A 70 -6.62 17.38 2.12
N SER A 71 -6.76 18.56 1.53
CA SER A 71 -8.00 18.99 0.87
C SER A 71 -8.26 18.27 -0.45
N SER A 72 -7.25 17.64 -1.03
CA SER A 72 -7.37 16.90 -2.28
C SER A 72 -8.02 15.54 -2.09
N ASN A 73 -8.64 15.02 -3.16
CA ASN A 73 -9.14 13.64 -3.19
C ASN A 73 -8.06 12.61 -3.54
N TYR A 74 -6.83 13.04 -3.83
CA TYR A 74 -5.75 12.15 -4.23
C TYR A 74 -5.22 11.32 -3.07
N PHE A 75 -5.21 11.89 -1.86
CA PHE A 75 -4.63 11.28 -0.68
C PHE A 75 -5.69 10.85 0.33
N LYS A 76 -5.44 9.72 0.97
CA LYS A 76 -6.24 9.19 2.06
C LYS A 76 -5.76 9.73 3.41
N GLU A 77 -4.45 9.89 3.53
CA GLU A 77 -3.76 10.31 4.74
C GLU A 77 -2.48 11.02 4.36
N VAL A 78 -2.11 12.05 5.10
CA VAL A 78 -0.86 12.80 4.93
C VAL A 78 -0.20 12.92 6.30
N LEU A 79 1.04 12.46 6.43
CA LEU A 79 1.80 12.46 7.67
C LEU A 79 3.05 13.32 7.50
N TYR A 80 3.22 14.29 8.37
CA TYR A 80 4.44 15.10 8.42
C TYR A 80 5.52 14.43 9.28
N THR A 81 6.74 14.42 8.78
CA THR A 81 7.93 13.97 9.51
C THR A 81 9.03 15.01 9.39
N ASP A 82 9.41 15.60 10.52
CA ASP A 82 10.52 16.54 10.55
C ASP A 82 11.88 15.83 10.41
N LYS A 83 12.89 16.54 9.90
CA LYS A 83 14.23 16.01 9.62
C LYS A 83 14.94 15.43 10.85
N LYS A 84 14.61 15.87 12.07
CA LYS A 84 15.22 15.33 13.30
C LYS A 84 14.60 13.99 13.67
N THR A 85 13.28 13.89 13.56
CA THR A 85 12.52 12.64 13.77
C THR A 85 12.90 11.61 12.72
N ALA A 86 13.00 12.00 11.43
CA ALA A 86 13.47 11.14 10.35
C ALA A 86 14.87 10.58 10.64
N TYR A 87 15.79 11.44 11.08
CA TYR A 87 17.15 11.02 11.45
C TYR A 87 17.17 10.06 12.63
N THR A 88 16.34 10.32 13.66
CA THR A 88 16.24 9.44 14.83
C THR A 88 15.71 8.07 14.48
N ASN A 89 14.72 7.99 13.57
CA ASN A 89 14.16 6.75 13.09
C ASN A 89 15.19 5.97 12.25
N LEU A 90 15.87 6.63 11.34
CA LEU A 90 16.93 6.04 10.53
C LEU A 90 18.05 5.44 11.41
N LYS A 91 18.45 6.16 12.45
CA LYS A 91 19.45 5.69 13.41
C LYS A 91 19.02 4.43 14.17
N LYS A 92 17.73 4.34 14.51
CA LYS A 92 17.17 3.13 15.16
C LYS A 92 17.12 1.94 14.21
N ASP A 93 16.72 2.16 12.96
CA ASP A 93 16.53 1.11 11.97
C ASP A 93 17.86 0.51 11.50
N LEU A 94 18.89 1.34 11.38
CA LEU A 94 20.22 0.91 10.96
C LEU A 94 21.09 0.39 12.11
N GLY A 95 20.71 0.65 13.36
CA GLY A 95 21.42 0.15 14.55
C GLY A 95 22.83 0.72 14.77
N GLU A 96 23.25 1.68 13.95
CA GLU A 96 24.57 2.30 13.97
C GLU A 96 24.48 3.82 14.16
N ASP A 97 25.51 4.41 14.79
CA ASP A 97 25.62 5.82 14.95
C ASP A 97 26.31 6.47 13.73
N PHE A 98 25.53 6.86 12.72
CA PHE A 98 26.04 7.56 11.55
C PHE A 98 26.43 9.02 11.82
N SER A 99 26.22 9.54 13.03
CA SER A 99 26.57 10.90 13.39
C SER A 99 28.09 11.18 13.27
N SER A 100 28.91 10.14 13.34
CA SER A 100 30.36 10.25 13.15
C SER A 100 30.79 10.34 11.68
N VAL A 101 29.89 9.99 10.75
CA VAL A 101 30.17 9.97 9.30
C VAL A 101 29.55 11.18 8.60
N LEU A 102 28.48 11.74 9.18
CA LEU A 102 27.76 12.87 8.62
C LEU A 102 27.91 14.08 9.56
N GLU A 103 28.71 15.04 9.16
CA GLU A 103 28.92 16.30 9.91
C GLU A 103 27.61 17.08 10.09
N ASN A 104 26.64 16.91 9.18
CA ASN A 104 25.32 17.54 9.21
C ASN A 104 24.24 16.52 8.89
N ASN A 105 23.02 16.70 9.43
CA ASN A 105 21.87 15.89 9.06
C ASN A 105 21.50 16.12 7.58
N PRO A 106 21.63 15.11 6.70
CA PRO A 106 21.34 15.26 5.27
C PRO A 106 19.85 15.09 4.95
N LEU A 107 19.00 14.82 5.96
CA LEU A 107 17.58 14.56 5.75
C LEU A 107 16.79 15.88 5.70
N PHE A 108 15.71 15.84 4.97
CA PHE A 108 14.76 16.93 4.80
C PHE A 108 13.50 16.69 5.63
N ASP A 109 12.76 17.75 5.89
CA ASP A 109 11.37 17.60 6.31
C ASP A 109 10.59 16.96 5.16
N ALA A 110 9.65 16.08 5.48
CA ALA A 110 8.90 15.35 4.46
C ALA A 110 7.43 15.16 4.84
N TYR A 111 6.58 15.07 3.82
CA TYR A 111 5.22 14.56 3.94
C TYR A 111 5.13 13.17 3.30
N ASP A 112 4.67 12.19 4.07
CA ASP A 112 4.29 10.88 3.57
C ASP A 112 2.79 10.89 3.25
N ALA A 113 2.46 10.97 1.96
CA ALA A 113 1.10 11.07 1.46
C ALA A 113 0.64 9.73 0.89
N TYR A 114 -0.32 9.09 1.56
CA TYR A 114 -0.90 7.80 1.19
C TYR A 114 -1.95 7.97 0.10
N VAL A 115 -1.71 7.38 -1.06
CA VAL A 115 -2.56 7.57 -2.24
C VAL A 115 -3.86 6.77 -2.11
N ASN A 116 -4.98 7.38 -2.49
CA ASN A 116 -6.24 6.66 -2.65
C ASN A 116 -6.14 5.62 -3.77
N ALA A 117 -6.58 4.38 -3.52
CA ALA A 117 -6.47 3.24 -4.43
C ALA A 117 -6.93 3.51 -5.86
N LYS A 118 -7.96 4.36 -6.04
CA LYS A 118 -8.52 4.73 -7.34
C LYS A 118 -7.58 5.52 -8.25
N PHE A 119 -6.56 6.19 -7.68
CA PHE A 119 -5.56 6.96 -8.42
C PHE A 119 -4.23 6.22 -8.58
N VAL A 120 -4.12 5.00 -8.07
CA VAL A 120 -2.93 4.17 -8.23
C VAL A 120 -2.94 3.54 -9.62
N THR A 121 -2.77 4.38 -10.64
CA THR A 121 -2.57 4.09 -12.06
C THR A 121 -1.43 4.94 -12.58
N THR A 122 -0.85 4.58 -13.72
CA THR A 122 0.25 5.36 -14.31
C THR A 122 -0.16 6.81 -14.56
N GLU A 123 -1.37 7.02 -15.11
CA GLU A 123 -1.93 8.34 -15.38
C GLU A 123 -2.20 9.10 -14.08
N GLY A 124 -2.85 8.45 -13.11
CA GLY A 124 -3.19 9.06 -11.82
C GLY A 124 -1.96 9.47 -11.01
N LEU A 125 -0.86 8.72 -11.08
CA LEU A 125 0.39 9.11 -10.42
C LEU A 125 1.03 10.33 -11.08
N THR A 126 0.97 10.44 -12.42
CA THR A 126 1.43 11.61 -13.14
C THR A 126 0.59 12.85 -12.81
N GLU A 127 -0.72 12.68 -12.65
CA GLU A 127 -1.61 13.76 -12.20
C GLU A 127 -1.24 14.21 -10.79
N ILE A 128 -0.96 13.27 -9.88
CA ILE A 128 -0.53 13.58 -8.51
C ILE A 128 0.81 14.32 -8.48
N GLU A 129 1.80 13.90 -9.27
CA GLU A 129 3.07 14.63 -9.39
C GLU A 129 2.83 16.07 -9.86
N SER A 130 2.02 16.25 -10.89
CA SER A 130 1.68 17.58 -11.43
C SER A 130 0.96 18.43 -10.39
N PHE A 131 -0.01 17.86 -9.67
CA PHE A 131 -0.73 18.49 -8.57
C PHE A 131 0.21 18.98 -7.46
N ILE A 132 1.17 18.13 -7.04
CA ILE A 132 2.14 18.51 -6.00
C ILE A 132 3.02 19.69 -6.47
N HIS A 133 3.47 19.68 -7.73
CA HIS A 133 4.31 20.73 -8.28
C HIS A 133 3.55 22.04 -8.59
N GLU A 134 2.24 22.00 -8.68
CA GLU A 134 1.41 23.20 -8.91
C GLU A 134 1.43 24.13 -7.71
N PHE A 135 1.56 23.61 -6.51
CA PHE A 135 1.65 24.41 -5.30
C PHE A 135 2.94 25.24 -5.27
N GLY A 136 2.80 26.56 -5.18
CA GLY A 136 3.96 27.47 -5.11
C GLY A 136 4.90 27.39 -6.33
N GLY A 137 4.45 26.86 -7.47
CA GLY A 137 5.30 26.67 -8.66
C GLY A 137 6.43 25.66 -8.46
N GLY A 138 6.25 24.71 -7.53
CA GLY A 138 7.25 23.68 -7.22
C GLY A 138 8.40 24.15 -6.32
N SER A 139 8.41 25.39 -5.86
CA SER A 139 9.51 25.95 -5.07
C SER A 139 9.62 25.38 -3.65
N ILE A 140 8.60 24.67 -3.18
CA ILE A 140 8.53 24.09 -1.82
C ILE A 140 9.09 22.65 -1.83
N VAL A 141 8.95 21.96 -2.94
CA VAL A 141 9.29 20.55 -3.08
C VAL A 141 10.75 20.41 -3.51
N GLN A 142 11.55 19.69 -2.74
CA GLN A 142 12.93 19.35 -3.09
C GLN A 142 12.95 18.14 -4.02
N ASP A 143 12.22 17.08 -3.66
CA ASP A 143 12.13 15.84 -4.43
C ASP A 143 10.88 15.05 -4.03
N ILE A 144 10.46 14.13 -4.91
CA ILE A 144 9.31 13.25 -4.68
C ILE A 144 9.75 11.81 -4.90
N PHE A 145 9.58 10.98 -3.87
CA PHE A 145 9.85 9.56 -3.95
C PHE A 145 8.57 8.74 -3.84
N TYR A 146 8.38 7.79 -4.74
CA TYR A 146 7.36 6.75 -4.62
C TYR A 146 7.80 5.47 -5.33
N GLN A 147 7.18 4.35 -5.00
CA GLN A 147 7.56 3.04 -5.51
C GLN A 147 6.96 2.79 -6.92
N LYS A 148 7.52 3.46 -7.93
CA LYS A 148 7.07 3.37 -9.32
C LYS A 148 7.01 1.94 -9.84
N ASN A 149 8.00 1.11 -9.51
CA ASN A 149 8.07 -0.29 -9.92
C ASN A 149 6.93 -1.18 -9.41
N LEU A 150 6.29 -0.82 -8.28
CA LEU A 150 5.13 -1.53 -7.76
C LEU A 150 3.88 -1.22 -8.57
N VAL A 151 3.73 0.02 -9.02
CA VAL A 151 2.54 0.44 -9.77
C VAL A 151 2.52 -0.19 -11.16
N GLU A 152 3.66 -0.27 -11.83
CA GLU A 152 3.78 -0.93 -13.14
C GLU A 152 3.42 -2.43 -13.08
N LYS A 153 3.55 -3.08 -11.92
CA LYS A 153 3.19 -4.49 -11.72
C LYS A 153 1.73 -4.69 -11.29
N LEU A 154 1.04 -3.63 -10.85
CA LEU A 154 -0.35 -3.67 -10.39
C LEU A 154 -1.37 -3.30 -11.49
N ASN A 155 -0.91 -2.81 -12.63
CA ASN A 155 -1.67 -2.51 -13.84
C ASN A 155 -1.37 -3.54 -14.91
#